data_60d9904c28f22ea3935227778b620b7e
#
_entry.id   60d9904c28f22ea3935227778b620b7e
#
_cell.length_a   1.000
_cell.length_b   1.000
_cell.length_c   1.000
_cell.angle_alpha   90.00
_cell.angle_beta   90.00
_cell.angle_gamma   90.00
#
_symmetry.space_group_name_H-M   'P 1'
#
loop_
_entity.id
_entity.type
_entity.pdbx_description
1 polymer ?
#
loop_
_entity_poly.entity_id
_entity_poly.type
_entity_poly.pdbx_seq_one_letter_code
_entity_poly.pdbx_strand_id
1 'polypeptide(L)'
;MKLAWRVALLLVLQLFPGFSVHAQEGQVVKLSPSIEYQRIARWDTERLNKILQVDTPAFSGLTATYTPARNAVRLYRVTYSSVVPERGNKPTVASGLLAIPEGDGTSFPMVSYQHGTVYGKQEVPSFPEQSPETQLMIAQFAAQGYVVIGADYFGLGTSSEPEGYMVKASHQQATYDMLMASRAVLDHLKLSTTKLFLGGWSQGGFVTMAMLEKLENSGVKVDAAATASAPVDVSVILNGFLNFPRKNDASWVTSLFILSAFSFENYYGIPGLARSLIADDYYDVARKAYRREPYNAADVPSDLHKLIRADYFDPQFFASSAYGQLAAETTAYRWIIKSPVRNYYGESDEVISVGLGQLAMTHQRAIGNGNPAVEAISTGSTNHRGTFASAVPKWKSWFDGL
;
A
#
# COMPACT_ATOMS: atom_id res chain seq x y z
N MET A 1 82.01 14.17 30.35
CA MET A 1 81.02 13.06 30.23
C MET A 1 79.63 13.63 30.32
N LYS A 2 78.94 13.78 29.18
CA LYS A 2 77.55 14.23 29.10
C LYS A 2 76.70 13.11 28.47
N LEU A 3 75.79 12.53 29.27
CA LEU A 3 74.92 11.46 28.89
C LEU A 3 73.70 12.08 28.25
N ALA A 4 73.39 11.77 26.96
CA ALA A 4 72.23 12.22 26.23
C ALA A 4 71.11 11.16 26.32
N TRP A 5 69.99 11.51 26.89
CA TRP A 5 68.75 10.68 26.90
C TRP A 5 68.00 10.96 25.62
N ARG A 6 67.72 9.89 24.82
CA ARG A 6 66.79 9.90 23.70
C ARG A 6 65.45 9.44 24.23
N VAL A 7 64.46 10.32 24.21
CA VAL A 7 63.03 9.96 24.44
C VAL A 7 62.50 9.51 23.12
N ALA A 8 62.08 8.23 23.04
CA ALA A 8 61.33 7.70 21.92
C ALA A 8 59.82 7.95 22.16
N LEU A 9 59.19 8.76 21.30
CA LEU A 9 57.75 9.02 21.29
C LEU A 9 57.07 7.87 20.56
N LEU A 10 56.37 6.97 21.29
CA LEU A 10 55.50 5.95 20.74
C LEU A 10 54.15 6.60 20.41
N LEU A 11 53.89 6.80 19.11
CA LEU A 11 52.55 7.13 18.62
C LEU A 11 51.67 5.86 18.69
N VAL A 12 50.76 5.80 19.65
CA VAL A 12 49.70 4.80 19.69
C VAL A 12 48.60 5.28 18.76
N LEU A 13 48.51 4.72 17.54
CA LEU A 13 47.34 4.84 16.69
C LEU A 13 46.19 4.07 17.36
N GLN A 14 45.28 4.79 17.99
CA GLN A 14 43.97 4.21 18.37
C GLN A 14 43.15 4.00 17.11
N LEU A 15 43.13 2.76 16.62
CA LEU A 15 42.14 2.27 15.69
C LEU A 15 40.78 2.27 16.44
N PHE A 16 39.95 3.28 16.19
CA PHE A 16 38.56 3.21 16.57
C PHE A 16 37.88 2.16 15.68
N PRO A 17 37.33 1.06 16.24
CA PRO A 17 36.48 0.17 15.45
C PRO A 17 35.28 0.99 15.04
N GLY A 18 35.05 1.09 13.75
CA GLY A 18 33.80 1.68 13.20
C GLY A 18 32.60 0.92 13.78
N PHE A 19 31.92 1.54 14.73
CA PHE A 19 30.64 1.02 15.21
C PHE A 19 29.65 1.07 14.04
N SER A 20 29.42 -0.07 13.42
CA SER A 20 28.24 -0.27 12.56
C SER A 20 27.00 -0.07 13.45
N VAL A 21 26.32 1.06 13.28
CA VAL A 21 25.07 1.36 13.98
C VAL A 21 23.99 0.44 13.41
N HIS A 22 24.01 -0.82 13.83
CA HIS A 22 22.91 -1.76 13.55
C HIS A 22 22.04 -1.77 14.81
N ALA A 23 20.81 -1.25 14.70
CA ALA A 23 19.84 -1.38 15.78
C ALA A 23 19.67 -2.86 16.13
N GLN A 24 19.80 -3.21 17.40
CA GLN A 24 19.49 -4.56 17.87
C GLN A 24 18.00 -4.81 17.69
N GLU A 25 17.62 -6.06 17.46
CA GLU A 25 16.22 -6.45 17.35
C GLU A 25 15.44 -6.01 18.60
N GLY A 26 14.29 -5.35 18.40
CA GLY A 26 13.47 -4.81 19.48
C GLY A 26 13.86 -3.40 19.97
N GLN A 27 15.06 -2.90 19.68
CA GLN A 27 15.48 -1.56 20.10
C GLN A 27 14.83 -0.47 19.23
N VAL A 28 14.15 0.50 19.86
CA VAL A 28 13.64 1.70 19.18
C VAL A 28 14.74 2.75 19.08
N VAL A 29 14.98 3.23 17.86
CA VAL A 29 15.91 4.32 17.57
C VAL A 29 15.11 5.56 17.22
N LYS A 30 15.23 6.62 18.01
CA LYS A 30 14.63 7.94 17.70
C LYS A 30 15.60 8.71 16.80
N LEU A 31 15.23 8.89 15.55
CA LEU A 31 16.00 9.63 14.57
C LEU A 31 15.76 11.14 14.68
N SER A 32 14.53 11.53 14.95
CA SER A 32 14.10 12.91 15.18
C SER A 32 12.85 12.92 16.07
N PRO A 33 12.32 14.10 16.48
CA PRO A 33 11.04 14.19 17.18
C PRO A 33 9.87 13.57 16.38
N SER A 34 9.99 13.50 15.07
CA SER A 34 8.93 13.05 14.16
C SER A 34 9.16 11.67 13.53
N ILE A 35 10.33 11.04 13.73
CA ILE A 35 10.67 9.76 13.10
C ILE A 35 11.39 8.88 14.10
N GLU A 36 10.88 7.67 14.29
CA GLU A 36 11.56 6.59 14.98
C GLU A 36 11.47 5.29 14.15
N TYR A 37 12.42 4.39 14.38
CA TYR A 37 12.39 3.09 13.74
C TYR A 37 12.85 1.99 14.69
N GLN A 38 12.39 0.77 14.43
CA GLN A 38 12.70 -0.42 15.21
C GLN A 38 12.93 -1.59 14.28
N ARG A 39 14.05 -2.32 14.47
CA ARG A 39 14.22 -3.60 13.80
C ARG A 39 13.24 -4.62 14.39
N ILE A 40 12.36 -5.18 13.55
CA ILE A 40 11.29 -6.09 13.98
C ILE A 40 11.57 -7.55 13.64
N ALA A 41 12.35 -7.82 12.59
CA ALA A 41 12.72 -9.18 12.20
C ALA A 41 13.91 -9.20 11.23
N ARG A 42 14.43 -10.41 11.00
CA ARG A 42 15.29 -10.79 9.90
C ARG A 42 14.75 -12.05 9.25
N TRP A 43 14.51 -12.02 7.94
CA TRP A 43 14.09 -13.18 7.18
C TRP A 43 15.24 -13.68 6.31
N ASP A 44 15.55 -14.96 6.43
CA ASP A 44 16.57 -15.61 5.60
C ASP A 44 15.99 -16.06 4.25
N THR A 45 16.86 -16.55 3.38
CA THR A 45 16.48 -16.99 2.02
C THR A 45 15.61 -18.23 2.03
N GLU A 46 15.69 -19.09 3.02
CA GLU A 46 14.83 -20.28 3.15
C GLU A 46 13.38 -19.86 3.39
N ARG A 47 13.16 -18.99 4.39
CA ARG A 47 11.84 -18.42 4.66
C ARG A 47 11.27 -17.67 3.47
N LEU A 48 12.08 -16.82 2.84
CA LEU A 48 11.66 -16.03 1.68
C LEU A 48 11.27 -16.90 0.48
N ASN A 49 11.99 -18.00 0.23
CA ASN A 49 11.63 -18.98 -0.79
C ASN A 49 10.36 -19.75 -0.43
N LYS A 50 10.14 -20.07 0.85
CA LYS A 50 8.88 -20.68 1.31
C LYS A 50 7.68 -19.75 1.02
N ILE A 51 7.81 -18.45 1.27
CA ILE A 51 6.77 -17.45 0.94
C ILE A 51 6.43 -17.51 -0.56
N LEU A 52 7.45 -17.52 -1.44
CA LEU A 52 7.23 -17.55 -2.88
C LEU A 52 6.60 -18.86 -3.38
N GLN A 53 7.01 -20.00 -2.83
CA GLN A 53 6.70 -21.34 -3.37
C GLN A 53 5.49 -21.99 -2.69
N VAL A 54 5.17 -21.61 -1.46
CA VAL A 54 4.14 -22.26 -0.64
C VAL A 54 3.07 -21.27 -0.20
N ASP A 55 3.48 -20.19 0.51
CA ASP A 55 2.53 -19.32 1.18
C ASP A 55 1.76 -18.44 0.17
N THR A 56 2.42 -17.94 -0.88
CA THR A 56 1.78 -17.15 -1.94
C THR A 56 0.80 -17.98 -2.79
N PRO A 57 1.11 -19.20 -3.26
CA PRO A 57 0.12 -20.06 -3.90
C PRO A 57 -1.09 -20.37 -3.00
N ALA A 58 -0.86 -20.62 -1.72
CA ALA A 58 -1.94 -20.86 -0.75
C ALA A 58 -2.85 -19.62 -0.58
N PHE A 59 -2.27 -18.42 -0.57
CA PHE A 59 -3.01 -17.16 -0.48
C PHE A 59 -3.80 -16.83 -1.75
N SER A 60 -3.19 -17.04 -2.92
CA SER A 60 -3.75 -16.55 -4.20
C SER A 60 -4.56 -17.60 -4.98
N GLY A 61 -4.42 -18.89 -4.64
CA GLY A 61 -4.97 -19.98 -5.43
C GLY A 61 -4.26 -20.17 -6.79
N LEU A 62 -3.12 -19.48 -7.01
CA LEU A 62 -2.37 -19.50 -8.27
C LEU A 62 -0.89 -19.79 -8.02
N THR A 63 -0.33 -20.71 -8.81
CA THR A 63 1.11 -20.94 -8.86
C THR A 63 1.72 -20.08 -9.97
N ALA A 64 2.49 -19.07 -9.61
CA ALA A 64 3.27 -18.25 -10.52
C ALA A 64 4.77 -18.58 -10.37
N THR A 65 5.55 -18.27 -11.41
CA THR A 65 7.01 -18.43 -11.36
C THR A 65 7.63 -17.16 -10.80
N TYR A 66 8.23 -17.29 -9.63
CA TYR A 66 8.96 -16.21 -8.95
C TYR A 66 10.48 -16.43 -9.05
N THR A 67 11.24 -15.34 -9.02
CA THR A 67 12.70 -15.41 -8.91
C THR A 67 13.07 -15.82 -7.49
N PRO A 68 13.85 -16.91 -7.29
CA PRO A 68 14.26 -17.36 -5.95
C PRO A 68 15.00 -16.28 -5.17
N ALA A 69 14.77 -16.21 -3.86
CA ALA A 69 15.43 -15.25 -2.96
C ALA A 69 16.95 -15.44 -2.98
N ARG A 70 17.70 -14.32 -3.13
CA ARG A 70 19.17 -14.31 -3.14
C ARG A 70 19.75 -13.73 -1.87
N ASN A 71 19.04 -12.79 -1.24
CA ASN A 71 19.50 -12.08 -0.05
C ASN A 71 18.54 -12.34 1.11
N ALA A 72 19.07 -12.46 2.31
CA ALA A 72 18.28 -12.26 3.52
C ALA A 72 17.83 -10.79 3.61
N VAL A 73 16.78 -10.50 4.39
CA VAL A 73 16.18 -9.18 4.49
C VAL A 73 16.02 -8.78 5.94
N ARG A 74 16.46 -7.57 6.28
CA ARG A 74 16.19 -6.92 7.57
C ARG A 74 14.91 -6.11 7.48
N LEU A 75 14.02 -6.30 8.44
CA LEU A 75 12.72 -5.64 8.50
C LEU A 75 12.68 -4.64 9.64
N TYR A 76 12.21 -3.44 9.33
CA TYR A 76 12.07 -2.36 10.29
C TYR A 76 10.64 -1.83 10.25
N ARG A 77 10.06 -1.57 11.43
CA ARG A 77 8.90 -0.70 11.56
C ARG A 77 9.40 0.72 11.66
N VAL A 78 8.84 1.60 10.85
CA VAL A 78 9.08 3.05 10.91
C VAL A 78 7.80 3.70 11.43
N THR A 79 7.91 4.51 12.50
CA THR A 79 6.83 5.33 13.03
C THR A 79 7.14 6.79 12.71
N TYR A 80 6.16 7.52 12.19
CA TYR A 80 6.38 8.89 11.72
C TYR A 80 5.18 9.79 12.01
N SER A 81 5.47 11.08 12.25
CA SER A 81 4.46 12.13 12.35
C SER A 81 3.90 12.44 10.96
N SER A 82 2.59 12.67 10.90
CA SER A 82 1.85 13.00 9.69
C SER A 82 0.67 13.94 10.02
N VAL A 83 -0.17 14.23 9.03
CA VAL A 83 -1.38 15.00 9.18
C VAL A 83 -2.54 14.36 8.43
N VAL A 84 -3.77 14.59 8.88
CA VAL A 84 -5.00 14.15 8.19
C VAL A 84 -5.55 15.34 7.40
N PRO A 85 -5.36 15.38 6.05
CA PRO A 85 -5.71 16.54 5.23
C PRO A 85 -7.20 16.91 5.30
N GLU A 86 -8.09 15.91 5.20
CA GLU A 86 -9.55 16.10 5.21
C GLU A 86 -10.06 16.67 6.55
N ARG A 87 -9.25 16.62 7.59
CA ARG A 87 -9.56 17.13 8.93
C ARG A 87 -8.73 18.38 9.27
N GLY A 88 -8.51 19.26 8.28
CA GLY A 88 -7.76 20.50 8.46
C GLY A 88 -6.29 20.29 8.82
N ASN A 89 -5.65 19.26 8.29
CA ASN A 89 -4.28 18.85 8.61
C ASN A 89 -4.09 18.52 10.11
N LYS A 90 -5.09 17.87 10.72
CA LYS A 90 -4.99 17.40 12.11
C LYS A 90 -3.72 16.53 12.27
N PRO A 91 -2.82 16.86 13.22
CA PRO A 91 -1.64 16.05 13.47
C PRO A 91 -2.00 14.62 13.86
N THR A 92 -1.25 13.66 13.35
CA THR A 92 -1.39 12.24 13.64
C THR A 92 -0.04 11.54 13.61
N VAL A 93 -0.04 10.27 14.03
CA VAL A 93 1.12 9.37 13.93
C VAL A 93 0.72 8.16 13.13
N ALA A 94 1.62 7.74 12.24
CA ALA A 94 1.44 6.58 11.39
C ALA A 94 2.66 5.67 11.43
N SER A 95 2.51 4.48 10.90
CA SER A 95 3.58 3.48 10.79
C SER A 95 3.65 2.86 9.40
N GLY A 96 4.75 2.18 9.15
CA GLY A 96 4.96 1.40 7.94
C GLY A 96 6.20 0.50 8.04
N LEU A 97 6.40 -0.26 6.99
CA LEU A 97 7.54 -1.17 6.82
C LEU A 97 8.65 -0.51 6.05
N LEU A 98 9.89 -0.76 6.48
CA LEU A 98 11.11 -0.59 5.69
C LEU A 98 11.84 -1.94 5.69
N ALA A 99 11.92 -2.58 4.52
CA ALA A 99 12.64 -3.84 4.30
C ALA A 99 13.91 -3.59 3.49
N ILE A 100 15.06 -4.00 4.04
CA ILE A 100 16.39 -3.73 3.48
C ILE A 100 17.07 -5.06 3.16
N PRO A 101 17.52 -5.29 1.91
CA PRO A 101 18.29 -6.47 1.57
C PRO A 101 19.61 -6.50 2.34
N GLU A 102 20.06 -7.69 2.74
CA GLU A 102 21.40 -7.91 3.26
C GLU A 102 22.40 -8.14 2.12
N GLY A 103 23.60 -7.61 2.26
CA GLY A 103 24.70 -7.68 1.29
C GLY A 103 25.61 -6.48 1.43
N ASP A 104 26.66 -6.43 0.58
CA ASP A 104 27.69 -5.38 0.63
C ASP A 104 27.27 -4.07 -0.08
N GLY A 105 26.09 -4.07 -0.71
CA GLY A 105 25.58 -2.88 -1.39
C GLY A 105 25.14 -1.79 -0.44
N THR A 106 25.38 -0.53 -0.81
CA THR A 106 24.96 0.67 -0.07
C THR A 106 23.96 1.53 -0.84
N SER A 107 23.64 1.14 -2.08
CA SER A 107 22.72 1.86 -2.97
C SER A 107 21.81 0.87 -3.68
N PHE A 108 20.50 1.08 -3.59
CA PHE A 108 19.48 0.12 -4.04
C PHE A 108 18.35 0.82 -4.80
N PRO A 109 17.71 0.17 -5.79
CA PRO A 109 16.40 0.60 -6.25
C PRO A 109 15.39 0.41 -5.12
N MET A 110 14.36 1.26 -5.09
CA MET A 110 13.29 1.23 -4.06
C MET A 110 11.94 0.92 -4.71
N VAL A 111 11.17 0.07 -4.06
CA VAL A 111 9.74 -0.11 -4.35
C VAL A 111 8.93 0.38 -3.15
N SER A 112 8.06 1.36 -3.38
CA SER A 112 6.99 1.72 -2.44
C SER A 112 5.78 0.87 -2.76
N TYR A 113 5.41 -0.02 -1.86
CA TYR A 113 4.27 -0.92 -1.98
C TYR A 113 3.07 -0.41 -1.21
N GLN A 114 1.91 -0.41 -1.85
CA GLN A 114 0.63 -0.05 -1.28
C GLN A 114 -0.24 -1.29 -1.16
N HIS A 115 -0.62 -1.64 0.09
CA HIS A 115 -1.39 -2.84 0.39
C HIS A 115 -2.87 -2.70 0.03
N GLY A 116 -3.52 -3.85 -0.19
CA GLY A 116 -4.94 -3.96 -0.47
C GLY A 116 -5.83 -3.78 0.75
N THR A 117 -7.14 -4.06 0.59
CA THR A 117 -8.11 -4.01 1.69
C THR A 117 -7.81 -5.05 2.74
N VAL A 118 -7.80 -4.64 4.01
CA VAL A 118 -7.56 -5.50 5.17
C VAL A 118 -8.68 -5.37 6.20
N TYR A 119 -8.91 -6.44 6.96
CA TYR A 119 -9.96 -6.49 7.98
C TYR A 119 -9.38 -6.45 9.40
N GLY A 120 -8.15 -6.93 9.57
CA GLY A 120 -7.38 -6.82 10.81
C GLY A 120 -6.52 -5.56 10.84
N LYS A 121 -6.46 -4.89 11.98
CA LYS A 121 -5.65 -3.66 12.14
C LYS A 121 -4.15 -3.89 11.91
N GLN A 122 -3.69 -5.13 12.09
CA GLN A 122 -2.30 -5.54 11.95
C GLN A 122 -2.03 -6.38 10.68
N GLU A 123 -2.98 -6.50 9.77
CA GLU A 123 -2.77 -7.16 8.47
C GLU A 123 -2.08 -6.23 7.46
N VAL A 124 -1.07 -5.48 7.90
CA VAL A 124 -0.45 -4.33 7.21
C VAL A 124 1.07 -4.46 7.16
N PRO A 125 1.75 -3.63 6.33
CA PRO A 125 3.18 -3.77 6.09
C PRO A 125 4.06 -3.78 7.34
N SER A 126 3.80 -2.95 8.36
CA SER A 126 4.63 -2.93 9.57
C SER A 126 4.42 -4.14 10.51
N PHE A 127 3.46 -5.02 10.17
CA PHE A 127 3.21 -6.31 10.81
C PHE A 127 3.26 -7.44 9.76
N PRO A 128 4.39 -7.65 9.09
CA PRO A 128 4.49 -8.47 7.89
C PRO A 128 4.12 -9.94 8.10
N GLU A 129 4.19 -10.44 9.34
CA GLU A 129 3.75 -11.80 9.68
C GLU A 129 2.25 -12.03 9.43
N GLN A 130 1.45 -10.97 9.46
CA GLN A 130 0.00 -11.01 9.29
C GLN A 130 -0.45 -10.54 7.90
N SER A 131 0.49 -10.16 7.01
CA SER A 131 0.19 -9.59 5.69
C SER A 131 0.79 -10.43 4.56
N PRO A 132 0.06 -11.41 3.99
CA PRO A 132 0.53 -12.24 2.88
C PRO A 132 0.98 -11.44 1.65
N GLU A 133 0.31 -10.34 1.35
CA GLU A 133 0.70 -9.42 0.26
C GLU A 133 2.10 -8.84 0.50
N THR A 134 2.32 -8.31 1.71
CA THR A 134 3.61 -7.73 2.10
C THR A 134 4.71 -8.78 2.10
N GLN A 135 4.39 -10.01 2.53
CA GLN A 135 5.34 -11.13 2.47
C GLN A 135 5.80 -11.39 1.04
N LEU A 136 4.87 -11.43 0.08
CA LEU A 136 5.22 -11.58 -1.34
C LEU A 136 6.11 -10.45 -1.84
N MET A 137 5.81 -9.19 -1.48
CA MET A 137 6.62 -8.05 -1.91
C MET A 137 8.02 -8.07 -1.32
N ILE A 138 8.17 -8.43 -0.05
CA ILE A 138 9.47 -8.62 0.59
C ILE A 138 10.26 -9.73 -0.12
N ALA A 139 9.63 -10.88 -0.35
CA ALA A 139 10.30 -12.03 -0.95
C ALA A 139 10.67 -11.81 -2.42
N GLN A 140 9.81 -11.13 -3.21
CA GLN A 140 10.06 -10.92 -4.63
C GLN A 140 10.95 -9.71 -4.93
N PHE A 141 10.94 -8.67 -4.08
CA PHE A 141 11.73 -7.47 -4.32
C PHE A 141 12.89 -7.29 -3.34
N ALA A 142 12.65 -7.30 -2.02
CA ALA A 142 13.74 -7.07 -1.09
C ALA A 142 14.78 -8.18 -1.11
N ALA A 143 14.34 -9.45 -1.25
CA ALA A 143 15.26 -10.57 -1.42
C ALA A 143 16.04 -10.55 -2.75
N GLN A 144 15.68 -9.66 -3.68
CA GLN A 144 16.33 -9.46 -4.97
C GLN A 144 17.14 -8.16 -5.07
N GLY A 145 17.40 -7.49 -3.93
CA GLY A 145 18.26 -6.32 -3.89
C GLY A 145 17.53 -4.97 -4.01
N TYR A 146 16.22 -4.93 -3.80
CA TYR A 146 15.46 -3.69 -3.68
C TYR A 146 15.26 -3.32 -2.21
N VAL A 147 15.22 -2.05 -1.89
CA VAL A 147 14.55 -1.59 -0.67
C VAL A 147 13.04 -1.62 -0.91
N VAL A 148 12.29 -2.24 -0.01
CA VAL A 148 10.82 -2.23 -0.06
C VAL A 148 10.29 -1.42 1.11
N ILE A 149 9.39 -0.48 0.84
CA ILE A 149 8.67 0.29 1.86
C ILE A 149 7.16 0.10 1.66
N GLY A 150 6.39 0.25 2.74
CA GLY A 150 4.93 0.22 2.69
C GLY A 150 4.33 0.96 3.87
N ALA A 151 3.43 1.91 3.61
CA ALA A 151 2.66 2.58 4.66
C ALA A 151 1.50 1.71 5.12
N ASP A 152 1.18 1.75 6.42
CA ASP A 152 0.03 1.02 6.99
C ASP A 152 -1.31 1.73 6.72
N TYR A 153 -1.29 3.00 6.31
CA TYR A 153 -2.40 3.97 6.21
C TYR A 153 -2.95 4.42 7.58
N PHE A 154 -3.71 5.53 7.58
CA PHE A 154 -4.32 6.03 8.82
C PHE A 154 -5.44 5.10 9.29
N GLY A 155 -5.49 4.85 10.59
CA GLY A 155 -6.42 3.92 11.22
C GLY A 155 -5.95 2.47 11.29
N LEU A 156 -4.83 2.15 10.63
CA LEU A 156 -4.21 0.83 10.60
C LEU A 156 -2.83 0.85 11.28
N GLY A 157 -2.26 -0.35 11.50
CA GLY A 157 -0.98 -0.50 12.18
C GLY A 157 -1.00 0.11 13.58
N THR A 158 -0.11 1.09 13.83
CA THR A 158 -0.03 1.78 15.14
C THR A 158 -0.89 3.05 15.20
N SER A 159 -1.54 3.46 14.10
CA SER A 159 -2.35 4.68 14.07
C SER A 159 -3.57 4.61 14.99
N SER A 160 -3.90 5.72 15.67
CA SER A 160 -5.10 5.88 16.52
C SER A 160 -6.29 6.51 15.80
N GLU A 161 -6.11 6.95 14.55
CA GLU A 161 -7.21 7.49 13.76
C GLU A 161 -8.24 6.39 13.42
N PRO A 162 -9.50 6.73 13.07
CA PRO A 162 -10.38 5.80 12.39
C PRO A 162 -9.77 5.40 11.03
N GLU A 163 -10.15 4.26 10.49
CA GLU A 163 -9.68 3.86 9.16
C GLU A 163 -10.14 4.83 8.08
N GLY A 164 -9.22 5.22 7.19
CA GLY A 164 -9.48 6.12 6.06
C GLY A 164 -9.62 5.35 4.74
N TYR A 165 -10.48 4.30 4.68
CA TYR A 165 -10.65 3.49 3.48
C TYR A 165 -11.09 4.34 2.29
N MET A 166 -10.31 4.30 1.18
CA MET A 166 -10.52 5.08 -0.05
C MET A 166 -10.55 6.60 0.15
N VAL A 167 -10.03 7.13 1.26
CA VAL A 167 -9.89 8.58 1.49
C VAL A 167 -8.61 9.08 0.82
N LYS A 168 -8.74 9.69 -0.36
CA LYS A 168 -7.63 9.92 -1.30
C LYS A 168 -6.50 10.76 -0.71
N ALA A 169 -6.78 11.96 -0.17
CA ALA A 169 -5.72 12.85 0.29
C ALA A 169 -5.00 12.30 1.54
N SER A 170 -5.72 11.58 2.42
CA SER A 170 -5.12 10.84 3.53
C SER A 170 -4.20 9.71 3.07
N HIS A 171 -4.57 8.95 2.03
CA HIS A 171 -3.68 7.94 1.44
C HIS A 171 -2.44 8.57 0.80
N GLN A 172 -2.62 9.68 0.06
CA GLN A 172 -1.52 10.45 -0.52
C GLN A 172 -0.55 10.93 0.56
N GLN A 173 -1.08 11.45 1.67
CA GLN A 173 -0.26 11.99 2.75
C GLN A 173 0.47 10.87 3.51
N ALA A 174 -0.22 9.79 3.90
CA ALA A 174 0.39 8.67 4.61
C ALA A 174 1.54 8.03 3.83
N THR A 175 1.34 7.80 2.53
CA THR A 175 2.36 7.18 1.66
C THR A 175 3.53 8.12 1.34
N TYR A 176 3.26 9.40 1.16
CA TYR A 176 4.29 10.42 0.96
C TYR A 176 5.19 10.55 2.20
N ASP A 177 4.58 10.67 3.39
CA ASP A 177 5.34 10.84 4.64
C ASP A 177 6.12 9.55 4.98
N MET A 178 5.58 8.36 4.68
CA MET A 178 6.32 7.11 4.81
C MET A 178 7.54 7.05 3.90
N LEU A 179 7.44 7.53 2.66
CA LEU A 179 8.59 7.63 1.75
C LEU A 179 9.65 8.57 2.30
N MET A 180 9.26 9.74 2.81
CA MET A 180 10.20 10.71 3.38
C MET A 180 10.85 10.17 4.65
N ALA A 181 10.08 9.54 5.55
CA ALA A 181 10.59 8.92 6.77
C ALA A 181 11.57 7.77 6.45
N SER A 182 11.24 6.93 5.47
CA SER A 182 12.12 5.84 5.04
C SER A 182 13.43 6.33 4.47
N ARG A 183 13.42 7.40 3.67
CA ARG A 183 14.64 8.03 3.16
C ARG A 183 15.52 8.55 4.28
N ALA A 184 14.94 9.20 5.30
CA ALA A 184 15.69 9.67 6.46
C ALA A 184 16.31 8.50 7.26
N VAL A 185 15.60 7.39 7.42
CA VAL A 185 16.15 6.18 8.08
C VAL A 185 17.28 5.58 7.26
N LEU A 186 17.11 5.48 5.94
CA LEU A 186 18.17 4.96 5.05
C LEU A 186 19.41 5.82 5.09
N ASP A 187 19.29 7.16 5.06
CA ASP A 187 20.41 8.09 5.17
C ASP A 187 21.13 7.93 6.51
N HIS A 188 20.39 7.79 7.61
CA HIS A 188 20.99 7.50 8.92
C HIS A 188 21.77 6.17 8.92
N LEU A 189 21.26 5.15 8.22
CA LEU A 189 21.93 3.85 8.06
C LEU A 189 23.05 3.88 7.00
N LYS A 190 23.35 5.03 6.38
CA LYS A 190 24.33 5.22 5.30
C LYS A 190 24.02 4.41 4.04
N LEU A 191 22.74 4.30 3.74
CA LEU A 191 22.21 3.66 2.54
C LEU A 191 21.51 4.71 1.66
N SER A 192 21.55 4.50 0.35
CA SER A 192 20.93 5.38 -0.64
C SER A 192 20.00 4.62 -1.58
N THR A 193 19.16 5.38 -2.31
CA THR A 193 18.27 4.79 -3.33
C THR A 193 18.56 5.37 -4.71
N THR A 194 18.54 4.53 -5.75
CA THR A 194 18.84 4.91 -7.15
C THR A 194 17.60 5.27 -7.93
N LYS A 195 16.58 4.43 -7.88
CA LYS A 195 15.30 4.55 -8.60
C LYS A 195 14.15 4.41 -7.63
N LEU A 196 13.01 5.01 -7.94
CA LEU A 196 11.76 4.87 -7.20
C LEU A 196 10.70 4.23 -8.08
N PHE A 197 10.24 3.06 -7.68
CA PHE A 197 9.11 2.37 -8.25
C PHE A 197 7.93 2.34 -7.29
N LEU A 198 6.71 2.37 -7.81
CA LEU A 198 5.49 2.22 -7.04
C LEU A 198 4.80 0.91 -7.44
N GLY A 199 4.18 0.24 -6.47
CA GLY A 199 3.39 -0.95 -6.75
C GLY A 199 2.26 -1.14 -5.75
N GLY A 200 1.10 -1.66 -6.20
CA GLY A 200 0.00 -1.93 -5.30
C GLY A 200 -1.12 -2.74 -5.93
N TRP A 201 -1.89 -3.40 -5.08
CA TRP A 201 -2.98 -4.29 -5.47
C TRP A 201 -4.30 -3.87 -4.84
N SER A 202 -5.40 -4.00 -5.59
CA SER A 202 -6.76 -3.71 -5.11
C SER A 202 -6.86 -2.27 -4.58
N GLN A 203 -7.30 -2.02 -3.35
CA GLN A 203 -7.21 -0.70 -2.72
C GLN A 203 -5.81 -0.10 -2.88
N GLY A 204 -4.76 -0.91 -2.70
CA GLY A 204 -3.38 -0.47 -2.90
C GLY A 204 -3.06 -0.04 -4.33
N GLY A 205 -3.75 -0.58 -5.33
CA GLY A 205 -3.67 -0.11 -6.71
C GLY A 205 -4.22 1.32 -6.86
N PHE A 206 -5.36 1.63 -6.23
CA PHE A 206 -5.87 3.00 -6.13
C PHE A 206 -4.88 3.91 -5.40
N VAL A 207 -4.38 3.45 -4.24
CA VAL A 207 -3.42 4.24 -3.43
C VAL A 207 -2.11 4.47 -4.19
N THR A 208 -1.64 3.50 -4.97
CA THR A 208 -0.45 3.65 -5.85
C THR A 208 -0.65 4.78 -6.86
N MET A 209 -1.80 4.81 -7.53
CA MET A 209 -2.10 5.88 -8.48
C MET A 209 -2.29 7.23 -7.78
N ALA A 210 -2.95 7.26 -6.62
CA ALA A 210 -3.06 8.49 -5.81
C ALA A 210 -1.70 9.00 -5.32
N MET A 211 -0.81 8.11 -4.87
CA MET A 211 0.57 8.44 -4.49
C MET A 211 1.36 8.97 -5.69
N LEU A 212 1.23 8.34 -6.86
CA LEU A 212 1.87 8.80 -8.10
C LEU A 212 1.50 10.25 -8.41
N GLU A 213 0.21 10.58 -8.38
CA GLU A 213 -0.28 11.94 -8.59
C GLU A 213 0.35 12.93 -7.59
N LYS A 214 0.39 12.59 -6.31
CA LYS A 214 1.02 13.41 -5.25
C LYS A 214 2.50 13.64 -5.52
N LEU A 215 3.24 12.59 -5.88
CA LEU A 215 4.68 12.66 -6.14
C LEU A 215 4.99 13.51 -7.39
N GLU A 216 4.25 13.29 -8.48
CA GLU A 216 4.39 14.08 -9.72
C GLU A 216 4.09 15.57 -9.50
N ASN A 217 3.05 15.87 -8.70
CA ASN A 217 2.70 17.24 -8.32
C ASN A 217 3.73 17.88 -7.37
N SER A 218 4.46 17.07 -6.60
CA SER A 218 5.53 17.51 -5.70
C SER A 218 6.90 17.54 -6.38
N GLY A 219 7.00 17.24 -7.67
CA GLY A 219 8.27 17.21 -8.42
C GLY A 219 9.18 16.03 -8.07
N VAL A 220 8.66 15.02 -7.41
CA VAL A 220 9.43 13.80 -7.08
C VAL A 220 9.37 12.85 -8.29
N LYS A 221 10.54 12.50 -8.82
CA LYS A 221 10.62 11.56 -9.93
C LYS A 221 10.20 10.15 -9.49
N VAL A 222 9.30 9.54 -10.25
CA VAL A 222 8.93 8.12 -10.19
C VAL A 222 9.39 7.47 -11.49
N ASP A 223 10.18 6.41 -11.40
CA ASP A 223 10.75 5.75 -12.58
C ASP A 223 9.71 4.86 -13.28
N ALA A 224 8.83 4.20 -12.53
CA ALA A 224 7.62 3.56 -13.05
C ALA A 224 6.63 3.20 -11.91
N ALA A 225 5.36 3.01 -12.27
CA ALA A 225 4.33 2.51 -11.37
C ALA A 225 3.61 1.28 -11.96
N ALA A 226 3.33 0.28 -11.14
CA ALA A 226 2.60 -0.91 -11.52
C ALA A 226 1.45 -1.19 -10.55
N THR A 227 0.26 -1.47 -11.07
CA THR A 227 -0.88 -1.85 -10.23
C THR A 227 -1.45 -3.19 -10.66
N ALA A 228 -2.15 -3.87 -9.76
CA ALA A 228 -2.97 -5.02 -10.09
C ALA A 228 -4.39 -4.79 -9.55
N SER A 229 -5.41 -5.02 -10.38
CA SER A 229 -6.82 -4.91 -9.99
C SER A 229 -7.14 -3.58 -9.29
N ALA A 230 -6.72 -2.45 -9.87
CA ALA A 230 -6.82 -1.13 -9.24
C ALA A 230 -8.22 -0.50 -9.43
N PRO A 231 -8.99 -0.19 -8.37
CA PRO A 231 -10.25 0.54 -8.44
C PRO A 231 -10.03 2.06 -8.58
N VAL A 232 -9.45 2.50 -9.71
CA VAL A 232 -9.04 3.89 -9.92
C VAL A 232 -10.20 4.90 -9.96
N ASP A 233 -11.46 4.46 -10.00
CA ASP A 233 -12.67 5.27 -9.91
C ASP A 233 -13.65 4.62 -8.94
N VAL A 234 -13.83 5.25 -7.77
CA VAL A 234 -14.64 4.69 -6.67
C VAL A 234 -16.13 4.72 -7.02
N SER A 235 -16.59 5.72 -7.76
CA SER A 235 -18.00 5.76 -8.18
C SER A 235 -18.32 4.63 -9.16
N VAL A 236 -17.43 4.37 -10.12
CA VAL A 236 -17.63 3.31 -11.12
C VAL A 236 -17.72 1.93 -10.45
N ILE A 237 -16.85 1.62 -9.48
CA ILE A 237 -16.89 0.32 -8.82
C ILE A 237 -18.12 0.17 -7.91
N LEU A 238 -18.43 1.17 -7.07
CA LEU A 238 -19.54 1.08 -6.11
C LEU A 238 -20.91 1.08 -6.83
N ASN A 239 -21.09 1.99 -7.80
CA ASN A 239 -22.29 2.00 -8.62
C ASN A 239 -22.41 0.72 -9.46
N GLY A 240 -21.29 0.17 -9.92
CA GLY A 240 -21.23 -1.11 -10.61
C GLY A 240 -21.88 -2.24 -9.80
N PHE A 241 -21.47 -2.41 -8.54
CA PHE A 241 -22.03 -3.43 -7.65
C PHE A 241 -23.52 -3.22 -7.33
N LEU A 242 -23.95 -1.97 -7.17
CA LEU A 242 -25.36 -1.67 -6.83
C LEU A 242 -26.30 -1.80 -8.03
N ASN A 243 -25.93 -1.20 -9.15
CA ASN A 243 -26.86 -0.96 -10.24
C ASN A 243 -26.53 -1.73 -11.53
N PHE A 244 -25.33 -2.30 -11.62
CA PHE A 244 -24.86 -3.09 -12.78
C PHE A 244 -24.11 -4.34 -12.33
N PRO A 245 -24.67 -5.16 -11.42
CA PRO A 245 -24.00 -6.31 -10.83
C PRO A 245 -23.64 -7.35 -11.89
N ARG A 246 -22.43 -7.90 -11.77
CA ARG A 246 -21.98 -9.01 -12.62
C ARG A 246 -22.27 -10.35 -11.93
N LYS A 247 -22.49 -11.38 -12.70
CA LYS A 247 -22.78 -12.73 -12.17
C LYS A 247 -21.69 -13.28 -11.26
N ASN A 248 -20.42 -12.85 -11.48
CA ASN A 248 -19.26 -13.31 -10.72
C ASN A 248 -18.83 -12.33 -9.63
N ASP A 249 -19.57 -11.26 -9.36
CA ASP A 249 -19.23 -10.34 -8.28
C ASP A 249 -19.16 -11.08 -6.93
N ALA A 250 -18.10 -10.80 -6.16
CA ALA A 250 -17.86 -11.48 -4.90
C ALA A 250 -18.87 -11.06 -3.84
N SER A 251 -19.41 -12.01 -3.09
CA SER A 251 -20.40 -11.74 -2.04
C SER A 251 -19.84 -10.88 -0.88
N TRP A 252 -18.52 -10.85 -0.69
CA TRP A 252 -17.89 -10.06 0.37
C TRP A 252 -17.73 -8.56 0.03
N VAL A 253 -18.13 -8.13 -1.19
CA VAL A 253 -18.07 -6.69 -1.56
C VAL A 253 -18.95 -5.80 -0.67
N THR A 254 -19.90 -6.37 0.09
CA THR A 254 -20.65 -5.67 1.13
C THR A 254 -19.74 -4.97 2.14
N SER A 255 -18.58 -5.55 2.45
CA SER A 255 -17.58 -4.94 3.34
C SER A 255 -16.98 -3.66 2.79
N LEU A 256 -16.89 -3.50 1.47
CA LEU A 256 -16.34 -2.28 0.84
C LEU A 256 -17.26 -1.07 1.08
N PHE A 257 -18.57 -1.30 1.08
CA PHE A 257 -19.57 -0.29 1.42
C PHE A 257 -19.50 0.09 2.90
N ILE A 258 -19.33 -0.89 3.79
CA ILE A 258 -19.14 -0.63 5.22
C ILE A 258 -17.91 0.23 5.45
N LEU A 259 -16.76 -0.19 4.90
CA LEU A 259 -15.50 0.52 5.07
C LEU A 259 -15.56 1.94 4.51
N SER A 260 -16.06 2.13 3.28
CA SER A 260 -16.12 3.45 2.64
C SER A 260 -17.14 4.37 3.30
N ALA A 261 -18.31 3.87 3.70
CA ALA A 261 -19.35 4.69 4.32
C ALA A 261 -18.88 5.33 5.64
N PHE A 262 -18.32 4.52 6.54
CA PHE A 262 -17.81 5.03 7.81
C PHE A 262 -16.52 5.83 7.64
N SER A 263 -15.66 5.49 6.69
CA SER A 263 -14.46 6.29 6.41
C SER A 263 -14.84 7.67 5.88
N PHE A 264 -15.76 7.76 4.94
CA PHE A 264 -16.23 9.04 4.41
C PHE A 264 -16.93 9.87 5.49
N GLU A 265 -17.80 9.25 6.31
CA GLU A 265 -18.43 9.92 7.46
C GLU A 265 -17.39 10.55 8.38
N ASN A 266 -16.37 9.78 8.78
CA ASN A 266 -15.37 10.22 9.74
C ASN A 266 -14.39 11.27 9.16
N TYR A 267 -13.95 11.11 7.92
CA TYR A 267 -12.91 11.96 7.34
C TYR A 267 -13.48 13.27 6.76
N TYR A 268 -14.62 13.21 6.11
CA TYR A 268 -15.25 14.41 5.54
C TYR A 268 -16.19 15.14 6.53
N GLY A 269 -16.38 14.59 7.74
CA GLY A 269 -17.15 15.24 8.78
C GLY A 269 -18.62 15.37 8.44
N ILE A 270 -19.24 14.33 7.84
CA ILE A 270 -20.66 14.30 7.46
C ILE A 270 -21.41 13.34 8.38
N PRO A 271 -21.92 13.80 9.54
CA PRO A 271 -22.59 12.94 10.50
C PRO A 271 -23.81 12.25 9.89
N GLY A 272 -23.93 10.94 10.10
CA GLY A 272 -25.06 10.15 9.61
C GLY A 272 -24.91 9.67 8.17
N LEU A 273 -23.79 9.93 7.49
CA LEU A 273 -23.57 9.46 6.12
C LEU A 273 -23.65 7.92 6.02
N ALA A 274 -22.99 7.21 6.94
CA ALA A 274 -23.06 5.75 6.96
C ALA A 274 -24.48 5.24 7.24
N ARG A 275 -25.25 5.92 8.10
CA ARG A 275 -26.64 5.59 8.38
C ARG A 275 -27.57 5.89 7.19
N SER A 276 -27.24 6.88 6.37
CA SER A 276 -28.03 7.16 5.15
C SER A 276 -27.86 6.08 4.08
N LEU A 277 -26.76 5.32 4.11
CA LEU A 277 -26.44 4.26 3.15
C LEU A 277 -26.86 2.86 3.67
N ILE A 278 -26.51 2.54 4.92
CA ILE A 278 -26.67 1.20 5.50
C ILE A 278 -28.07 1.06 6.09
N ALA A 279 -28.74 -0.04 5.80
CA ALA A 279 -30.06 -0.36 6.35
C ALA A 279 -30.02 -0.44 7.89
N ASP A 280 -31.08 0.04 8.54
CA ASP A 280 -31.12 0.21 9.99
C ASP A 280 -30.87 -1.11 10.76
N ASP A 281 -31.40 -2.23 10.25
CA ASP A 281 -31.23 -3.57 10.85
C ASP A 281 -29.76 -4.03 10.91
N TYR A 282 -28.90 -3.53 10.02
CA TYR A 282 -27.49 -3.94 9.92
C TYR A 282 -26.51 -2.83 10.33
N TYR A 283 -27.00 -1.63 10.65
CA TYR A 283 -26.12 -0.50 10.96
C TYR A 283 -25.19 -0.77 12.14
N ASP A 284 -25.69 -1.36 13.22
CA ASP A 284 -24.87 -1.59 14.42
C ASP A 284 -23.80 -2.66 14.21
N VAL A 285 -24.11 -3.75 13.50
CA VAL A 285 -23.09 -4.75 13.17
C VAL A 285 -22.08 -4.22 12.17
N ALA A 286 -22.49 -3.44 11.17
CA ALA A 286 -21.58 -2.77 10.24
C ALA A 286 -20.64 -1.80 10.95
N ARG A 287 -21.15 -1.01 11.90
CA ARG A 287 -20.33 -0.11 12.72
C ARG A 287 -19.30 -0.85 13.57
N LYS A 288 -19.70 -1.98 14.19
CA LYS A 288 -18.76 -2.84 14.94
C LYS A 288 -17.68 -3.42 14.02
N ALA A 289 -18.06 -3.91 12.83
CA ALA A 289 -17.12 -4.43 11.84
C ALA A 289 -16.10 -3.37 11.42
N TYR A 290 -16.55 -2.16 11.08
CA TYR A 290 -15.67 -1.04 10.74
C TYR A 290 -14.69 -0.69 11.89
N ARG A 291 -15.18 -0.66 13.12
CA ARG A 291 -14.38 -0.34 14.31
C ARG A 291 -13.50 -1.48 14.81
N ARG A 292 -13.62 -2.65 14.19
CA ARG A 292 -12.97 -3.88 14.64
C ARG A 292 -13.31 -4.24 16.09
N GLU A 293 -14.53 -3.87 16.51
CA GLU A 293 -15.12 -4.32 17.77
C GLU A 293 -15.59 -5.77 17.62
N PRO A 294 -15.72 -6.55 18.69
CA PRO A 294 -16.23 -7.93 18.59
C PRO A 294 -17.65 -7.98 17.97
N TYR A 295 -17.82 -8.77 16.92
CA TYR A 295 -19.11 -9.04 16.27
C TYR A 295 -19.11 -10.46 15.68
N ASN A 296 -20.31 -11.00 15.40
CA ASN A 296 -20.39 -12.24 14.62
C ASN A 296 -20.42 -11.92 13.13
N ALA A 297 -19.45 -12.43 12.39
CA ALA A 297 -19.33 -12.18 10.95
C ALA A 297 -20.54 -12.65 10.15
N ALA A 298 -21.26 -13.66 10.63
CA ALA A 298 -22.50 -14.15 10.00
C ALA A 298 -23.67 -13.15 10.08
N ASP A 299 -23.61 -12.16 10.99
CA ASP A 299 -24.63 -11.11 11.11
C ASP A 299 -24.46 -10.00 10.05
N VAL A 300 -23.30 -9.95 9.36
CA VAL A 300 -23.09 -9.04 8.23
C VAL A 300 -23.63 -9.72 6.95
N PRO A 301 -24.66 -9.16 6.29
CA PRO A 301 -25.21 -9.80 5.11
C PRO A 301 -24.24 -9.79 3.94
N SER A 302 -24.19 -10.88 3.20
CA SER A 302 -23.44 -10.99 1.93
C SER A 302 -24.25 -10.46 0.73
N ASP A 303 -25.51 -10.10 0.95
CA ASP A 303 -26.43 -9.56 -0.04
C ASP A 303 -26.52 -8.03 0.12
N LEU A 304 -26.14 -7.30 -0.92
CA LEU A 304 -26.19 -5.85 -0.94
C LEU A 304 -27.62 -5.31 -0.77
N HIS A 305 -28.65 -6.00 -1.30
CA HIS A 305 -30.04 -5.58 -1.13
C HIS A 305 -30.52 -5.65 0.32
N LYS A 306 -29.84 -6.40 1.18
CA LYS A 306 -30.09 -6.40 2.63
C LYS A 306 -29.31 -5.29 3.34
N LEU A 307 -28.02 -5.15 3.00
CA LEU A 307 -27.13 -4.21 3.69
C LEU A 307 -27.43 -2.75 3.35
N ILE A 308 -27.72 -2.48 2.08
CA ILE A 308 -27.84 -1.11 1.54
C ILE A 308 -29.32 -0.72 1.43
N ARG A 309 -29.63 0.51 1.77
CA ARG A 309 -30.99 1.08 1.64
C ARG A 309 -31.45 1.05 0.18
N ALA A 310 -32.72 0.75 -0.01
CA ALA A 310 -33.31 0.48 -1.33
C ALA A 310 -33.11 1.63 -2.35
N ASP A 311 -33.13 2.88 -1.90
CA ASP A 311 -32.97 4.06 -2.76
C ASP A 311 -31.66 4.07 -3.55
N TYR A 312 -30.59 3.46 -2.99
CA TYR A 312 -29.27 3.42 -3.65
C TYR A 312 -29.19 2.47 -4.84
N PHE A 313 -30.22 1.62 -5.06
CA PHE A 313 -30.33 0.80 -6.26
C PHE A 313 -31.00 1.54 -7.43
N ASP A 314 -31.14 2.87 -7.31
CA ASP A 314 -31.40 3.80 -8.39
C ASP A 314 -30.10 4.55 -8.72
N PRO A 315 -29.54 4.43 -9.95
CA PRO A 315 -28.32 5.12 -10.35
C PRO A 315 -28.39 6.65 -10.22
N GLN A 316 -29.58 7.25 -10.39
CA GLN A 316 -29.77 8.70 -10.26
C GLN A 316 -29.73 9.10 -8.78
N PHE A 317 -30.39 8.34 -7.92
CA PHE A 317 -30.32 8.55 -6.47
C PHE A 317 -28.87 8.38 -5.98
N PHE A 318 -28.19 7.29 -6.36
CA PHE A 318 -26.79 7.07 -6.01
C PHE A 318 -25.94 8.29 -6.40
N ALA A 319 -26.01 8.73 -7.66
CA ALA A 319 -25.19 9.83 -8.17
C ALA A 319 -25.47 11.19 -7.48
N SER A 320 -26.72 11.43 -7.04
CA SER A 320 -27.13 12.66 -6.36
C SER A 320 -26.93 12.63 -4.85
N SER A 321 -26.76 11.46 -4.24
CA SER A 321 -26.54 11.31 -2.80
C SER A 321 -25.16 11.86 -2.38
N ALA A 322 -25.03 12.31 -1.13
CA ALA A 322 -23.74 12.76 -0.60
C ALA A 322 -22.66 11.67 -0.67
N TYR A 323 -23.04 10.41 -0.45
CA TYR A 323 -22.13 9.27 -0.59
C TYR A 323 -21.64 9.07 -2.03
N GLY A 324 -22.56 9.10 -2.99
CA GLY A 324 -22.23 8.95 -4.41
C GLY A 324 -21.40 10.11 -4.96
N GLN A 325 -21.63 11.34 -4.50
CA GLN A 325 -20.83 12.51 -4.85
C GLN A 325 -19.38 12.37 -4.34
N LEU A 326 -19.18 11.99 -3.07
CA LEU A 326 -17.85 11.70 -2.54
C LEU A 326 -17.16 10.57 -3.32
N ALA A 327 -17.89 9.51 -3.67
CA ALA A 327 -17.36 8.44 -4.49
C ALA A 327 -16.92 8.96 -5.88
N ALA A 328 -17.69 9.86 -6.52
CA ALA A 328 -17.38 10.44 -7.82
C ALA A 328 -16.17 11.37 -7.81
N GLU A 329 -15.92 12.06 -6.69
CA GLU A 329 -14.71 12.88 -6.49
C GLU A 329 -13.47 12.01 -6.20
N THR A 330 -13.68 10.77 -5.74
CA THR A 330 -12.60 9.85 -5.38
C THR A 330 -12.10 9.09 -6.61
N THR A 331 -11.22 9.73 -7.37
CA THR A 331 -10.59 9.15 -8.57
C THR A 331 -9.06 9.27 -8.51
N ALA A 332 -8.37 8.30 -9.12
CA ALA A 332 -6.91 8.25 -9.16
C ALA A 332 -6.39 7.97 -10.58
N TYR A 333 -6.90 8.70 -11.59
CA TYR A 333 -6.47 8.59 -12.99
C TYR A 333 -6.71 9.85 -13.84
N ARG A 334 -7.47 10.84 -13.31
CA ARG A 334 -7.93 12.01 -14.08
C ARG A 334 -6.91 13.16 -14.10
N TRP A 335 -5.66 12.87 -14.48
CA TRP A 335 -4.63 13.88 -14.75
C TRP A 335 -3.74 13.40 -15.91
N ILE A 336 -2.87 14.27 -16.43
CA ILE A 336 -1.83 13.86 -17.39
C ILE A 336 -0.72 13.18 -16.61
N ILE A 337 -0.69 11.86 -16.67
CA ILE A 337 0.31 11.03 -16.01
C ILE A 337 1.65 11.21 -16.71
N LYS A 338 2.73 11.46 -15.97
CA LYS A 338 4.06 11.71 -16.53
C LYS A 338 4.93 10.45 -16.56
N SER A 339 4.80 9.62 -15.53
CA SER A 339 5.59 8.40 -15.38
C SER A 339 5.03 7.24 -16.21
N PRO A 340 5.84 6.26 -16.61
CA PRO A 340 5.33 5.00 -17.16
C PRO A 340 4.46 4.25 -16.15
N VAL A 341 3.30 3.74 -16.57
CA VAL A 341 2.37 2.99 -15.72
C VAL A 341 1.92 1.71 -16.42
N ARG A 342 1.89 0.60 -15.70
CA ARG A 342 1.27 -0.66 -16.12
C ARG A 342 0.19 -1.08 -15.15
N ASN A 343 -1.07 -1.04 -15.61
CA ASN A 343 -2.23 -1.53 -14.85
C ASN A 343 -2.53 -2.97 -15.26
N TYR A 344 -2.32 -3.93 -14.37
CA TYR A 344 -2.63 -5.34 -14.61
C TYR A 344 -4.04 -5.65 -14.17
N TYR A 345 -4.80 -6.40 -14.98
CA TYR A 345 -6.18 -6.80 -14.70
C TYR A 345 -6.44 -8.25 -15.05
N GLY A 346 -7.30 -8.91 -14.28
CA GLY A 346 -7.79 -10.27 -14.53
C GLY A 346 -9.09 -10.24 -15.31
N GLU A 347 -9.25 -11.16 -16.27
CA GLU A 347 -10.49 -11.27 -17.06
C GLU A 347 -11.63 -11.93 -16.28
N SER A 348 -11.28 -12.66 -15.21
CA SER A 348 -12.24 -13.31 -14.30
C SER A 348 -12.25 -12.68 -12.91
N ASP A 349 -11.73 -11.46 -12.77
CA ASP A 349 -11.67 -10.74 -11.49
C ASP A 349 -13.11 -10.44 -10.99
N GLU A 350 -13.43 -10.98 -9.82
CA GLU A 350 -14.73 -10.90 -9.17
C GLU A 350 -14.97 -9.58 -8.43
N VAL A 351 -14.01 -8.65 -8.49
CA VAL A 351 -14.08 -7.32 -7.86
C VAL A 351 -13.90 -6.22 -8.89
N ILE A 352 -12.81 -6.28 -9.67
CA ILE A 352 -12.46 -5.23 -10.62
C ILE A 352 -12.81 -5.68 -12.04
N SER A 353 -13.73 -4.96 -12.68
CA SER A 353 -14.08 -5.22 -14.08
C SER A 353 -12.90 -4.90 -15.01
N VAL A 354 -12.85 -5.56 -16.16
CA VAL A 354 -11.86 -5.30 -17.22
C VAL A 354 -11.84 -3.82 -17.62
N GLY A 355 -13.05 -3.21 -17.79
CA GLY A 355 -13.16 -1.80 -18.14
C GLY A 355 -12.55 -0.87 -17.10
N LEU A 356 -12.73 -1.16 -15.81
CA LEU A 356 -12.12 -0.38 -14.72
C LEU A 356 -10.60 -0.56 -14.70
N GLY A 357 -10.10 -1.78 -14.92
CA GLY A 357 -8.66 -2.05 -15.04
C GLY A 357 -7.98 -1.34 -16.22
N GLN A 358 -8.75 -1.02 -17.27
CA GLN A 358 -8.27 -0.30 -18.45
C GLN A 358 -8.47 1.22 -18.39
N LEU A 359 -9.17 1.73 -17.38
CA LEU A 359 -9.70 3.09 -17.36
C LEU A 359 -8.61 4.16 -17.42
N ALA A 360 -7.51 4.02 -16.69
CA ALA A 360 -6.41 4.97 -16.70
C ALA A 360 -5.76 5.08 -18.10
N MET A 361 -5.49 3.94 -18.76
CA MET A 361 -4.98 3.90 -20.13
C MET A 361 -5.97 4.57 -21.12
N THR A 362 -7.25 4.21 -21.01
CA THR A 362 -8.30 4.76 -21.89
C THR A 362 -8.40 6.28 -21.75
N HIS A 363 -8.33 6.79 -20.52
CA HIS A 363 -8.32 8.23 -20.24
C HIS A 363 -7.11 8.91 -20.88
N GLN A 364 -5.89 8.38 -20.69
CA GLN A 364 -4.69 8.97 -21.29
C GLN A 364 -4.77 9.01 -22.82
N ARG A 365 -5.32 7.99 -23.45
CA ARG A 365 -5.54 7.95 -24.92
C ARG A 365 -6.60 8.97 -25.38
N ALA A 366 -7.60 9.25 -24.57
CA ALA A 366 -8.71 10.14 -24.91
C ALA A 366 -8.37 11.63 -24.80
N ILE A 367 -7.46 12.03 -23.92
CA ILE A 367 -7.15 13.46 -23.65
C ILE A 367 -6.12 14.09 -24.61
N GLY A 368 -5.80 13.46 -25.72
CA GLY A 368 -5.00 14.01 -26.82
C GLY A 368 -3.50 14.24 -26.54
N ASN A 369 -3.14 14.66 -25.33
CA ASN A 369 -1.76 14.85 -24.86
C ASN A 369 -1.40 13.91 -23.70
N GLY A 370 -2.15 12.85 -23.54
CA GLY A 370 -1.89 11.84 -22.50
C GLY A 370 -0.65 11.00 -22.78
N ASN A 371 -0.15 10.37 -21.72
CA ASN A 371 1.07 9.57 -21.78
C ASN A 371 0.82 8.20 -22.45
N PRO A 372 1.43 7.90 -23.60
CA PRO A 372 1.28 6.59 -24.26
C PRO A 372 1.93 5.44 -23.48
N ALA A 373 2.83 5.72 -22.52
CA ALA A 373 3.44 4.74 -21.63
C ALA A 373 2.53 4.32 -20.45
N VAL A 374 1.26 4.75 -20.44
CA VAL A 374 0.23 4.21 -19.53
C VAL A 374 -0.48 3.07 -20.26
N GLU A 375 -0.22 1.86 -19.79
CA GLU A 375 -0.68 0.62 -20.40
C GLU A 375 -1.63 -0.14 -19.46
N ALA A 376 -2.56 -0.92 -20.03
CA ALA A 376 -3.35 -1.91 -19.31
C ALA A 376 -3.03 -3.31 -19.86
N ILE A 377 -2.67 -4.24 -18.96
CA ILE A 377 -2.14 -5.55 -19.34
C ILE A 377 -3.00 -6.65 -18.71
N SER A 378 -3.56 -7.53 -19.56
CA SER A 378 -4.30 -8.70 -19.07
C SER A 378 -3.35 -9.72 -18.44
N THR A 379 -3.78 -10.29 -17.34
CA THR A 379 -3.18 -11.50 -16.74
C THR A 379 -3.89 -12.78 -17.16
N GLY A 380 -4.82 -12.69 -18.12
CA GLY A 380 -5.69 -13.79 -18.55
C GLY A 380 -6.85 -14.01 -17.58
N SER A 381 -7.38 -15.23 -17.58
CA SER A 381 -8.54 -15.59 -16.73
C SER A 381 -8.17 -15.77 -15.26
N THR A 382 -7.55 -14.75 -14.66
CA THR A 382 -7.25 -14.73 -13.23
C THR A 382 -8.36 -14.04 -12.44
N ASN A 383 -8.63 -14.53 -11.22
CA ASN A 383 -9.46 -13.89 -10.22
C ASN A 383 -8.71 -12.75 -9.52
N HIS A 384 -9.32 -12.09 -8.56
CA HIS A 384 -8.75 -10.90 -7.89
C HIS A 384 -7.37 -11.14 -7.28
N ARG A 385 -7.20 -12.20 -6.47
CA ARG A 385 -5.90 -12.56 -5.85
C ARG A 385 -4.91 -13.13 -6.86
N GLY A 386 -5.39 -13.93 -7.80
CA GLY A 386 -4.58 -14.50 -8.88
C GLY A 386 -3.99 -13.42 -9.80
N THR A 387 -4.72 -12.32 -10.01
CA THR A 387 -4.23 -11.15 -10.76
C THR A 387 -2.98 -10.57 -10.08
N PHE A 388 -3.02 -10.36 -8.77
CA PHE A 388 -1.86 -9.88 -8.02
C PHE A 388 -0.67 -10.84 -8.11
N ALA A 389 -0.89 -12.11 -7.78
CA ALA A 389 0.17 -13.12 -7.82
C ALA A 389 0.81 -13.27 -9.22
N SER A 390 0.01 -13.13 -10.28
CA SER A 390 0.50 -13.15 -11.67
C SER A 390 1.21 -11.86 -12.08
N ALA A 391 0.80 -10.71 -11.55
CA ALA A 391 1.35 -9.40 -11.90
C ALA A 391 2.73 -9.14 -11.26
N VAL A 392 2.92 -9.53 -10.00
CA VAL A 392 4.14 -9.21 -9.22
C VAL A 392 5.44 -9.64 -9.89
N PRO A 393 5.59 -10.87 -10.44
CA PRO A 393 6.81 -11.23 -11.16
C PRO A 393 7.00 -10.44 -12.47
N LYS A 394 5.90 -10.00 -13.12
CA LYS A 394 5.94 -9.13 -14.29
C LYS A 394 6.37 -7.71 -13.93
N TRP A 395 5.94 -7.18 -12.76
CA TRP A 395 6.45 -5.92 -12.22
C TRP A 395 7.96 -5.99 -12.03
N LYS A 396 8.43 -7.05 -11.36
CA LYS A 396 9.87 -7.26 -11.09
C LYS A 396 10.68 -7.27 -12.38
N SER A 397 10.26 -8.07 -13.36
CA SER A 397 10.93 -8.14 -14.65
C SER A 397 10.95 -6.80 -15.39
N TRP A 398 9.85 -6.03 -15.31
CA TRP A 398 9.77 -4.71 -15.93
C TRP A 398 10.68 -3.69 -15.22
N PHE A 399 10.65 -3.64 -13.89
CA PHE A 399 11.48 -2.72 -13.10
C PHE A 399 12.97 -3.01 -13.23
N ASP A 400 13.36 -4.29 -13.38
CA ASP A 400 14.74 -4.69 -13.64
C ASP A 400 15.27 -4.18 -14.99
N GLY A 401 14.38 -4.02 -15.98
CA GLY A 401 14.71 -3.56 -17.32
C GLY A 401 14.78 -2.04 -17.49
N LEU A 402 14.38 -1.27 -16.47
CA LEU A 402 14.41 0.20 -16.48
C LEU A 402 15.68 0.72 -15.81
#